data_877c73bc18dcfcd7acf1e8cc3d333815
#
_entry.id   877c73bc18dcfcd7acf1e8cc3d333815
#
_cell.length_a   1.000
_cell.length_b   1.000
_cell.length_c   1.000
_cell.angle_alpha   90.00
_cell.angle_beta   90.00
_cell.angle_gamma   90.00
#
_symmetry.space_group_name_H-M   'P 1'
#
loop_
_entity.id
_entity.type
_entity.pdbx_description
1 polymer ?
#
loop_
_entity_poly.entity_id
_entity_poly.type
_entity_poly.pdbx_seq_one_letter_code
_entity_poly.pdbx_strand_id
1 'polypeptide(L)'
;MIRLLFSFLLVLSVLTAPQRAIASSEFIEILNKNAALIQKSSSKTVAPVLEEIQSYGTRLAADFLIGWKNKELFFIKESSRIIRVDSTGKNEDGKKIVNISDAVTDEKLGIRLSKDVKQIKPNSGVRAKIASALVPVLLASEDIQDRQEGLDTLSRDIKSSHLEPLKNAIAAERNEDLKTRMEQAYIYASITHGENEDEIENAIFSLR
;
A
#
# COMPACT_ATOMS: atom_id res chain seq x y z
N MET A 1 59.21 -7.80 -19.16
CA MET A 1 58.33 -6.63 -19.34
C MET A 1 56.90 -7.14 -19.39
N ILE A 2 56.30 -7.41 -18.22
CA ILE A 2 54.86 -7.72 -18.08
C ILE A 2 54.45 -7.21 -16.70
N ARG A 3 54.01 -5.98 -16.61
CA ARG A 3 53.32 -5.40 -15.45
C ARG A 3 52.53 -4.23 -15.99
N LEU A 4 51.18 -4.32 -15.82
CA LEU A 4 50.20 -3.26 -15.92
C LEU A 4 48.94 -3.76 -16.65
N LEU A 5 48.09 -4.47 -15.93
CA LEU A 5 46.68 -4.69 -16.28
C LEU A 5 45.92 -5.34 -15.10
N PHE A 6 45.95 -4.66 -13.94
CA PHE A 6 45.09 -5.03 -12.82
C PHE A 6 44.78 -3.77 -12.02
N SER A 7 43.86 -2.95 -12.50
CA SER A 7 43.24 -1.88 -11.73
C SER A 7 42.15 -1.20 -12.52
N PHE A 8 41.04 -1.90 -12.80
CA PHE A 8 39.81 -1.21 -13.24
C PHE A 8 38.59 -2.13 -13.12
N LEU A 9 38.33 -2.59 -11.90
CA LEU A 9 37.06 -3.28 -11.64
C LEU A 9 36.66 -3.15 -10.16
N LEU A 10 36.47 -1.94 -9.68
CA LEU A 10 35.91 -1.74 -8.34
C LEU A 10 35.26 -0.36 -8.17
N VAL A 11 34.32 0.00 -9.03
CA VAL A 11 33.40 1.13 -8.78
C VAL A 11 32.09 0.88 -9.52
N LEU A 12 31.26 -0.03 -9.05
CA LEU A 12 29.86 -0.08 -9.48
C LEU A 12 28.94 -0.80 -8.46
N SER A 13 28.98 -0.34 -7.21
CA SER A 13 28.07 -0.90 -6.20
C SER A 13 27.60 0.08 -5.12
N VAL A 14 27.52 1.38 -5.43
CA VAL A 14 27.02 2.37 -4.44
C VAL A 14 26.14 3.39 -5.13
N LEU A 15 24.93 3.00 -5.56
CA LEU A 15 23.94 3.99 -6.07
C LEU A 15 22.46 3.65 -5.85
N THR A 16 22.15 2.64 -5.04
CA THR A 16 20.73 2.29 -4.78
C THR A 16 20.21 2.78 -3.42
N ALA A 17 21.07 3.20 -2.51
CA ALA A 17 20.68 3.67 -1.18
C ALA A 17 19.97 5.06 -1.16
N PRO A 18 20.33 6.06 -1.98
CA PRO A 18 19.72 7.40 -1.87
C PRO A 18 18.28 7.47 -2.35
N GLN A 19 17.89 6.73 -3.36
CA GLN A 19 16.51 6.80 -3.91
C GLN A 19 15.46 6.26 -2.94
N ARG A 20 15.74 5.18 -2.21
CA ARG A 20 14.80 4.61 -1.23
C ARG A 20 14.63 5.51 0.00
N ALA A 21 15.68 6.20 0.41
CA ALA A 21 15.64 7.16 1.51
C ALA A 21 14.83 8.41 1.17
N ILE A 22 14.94 8.94 -0.06
CA ILE A 22 14.17 10.09 -0.53
C ILE A 22 12.68 9.72 -0.65
N ALA A 23 12.37 8.59 -1.28
CA ALA A 23 11.00 8.11 -1.41
C ALA A 23 10.32 7.92 -0.05
N SER A 24 11.01 7.36 0.95
CA SER A 24 10.44 7.23 2.28
C SER A 24 10.20 8.56 2.99
N SER A 25 11.06 9.58 2.79
CA SER A 25 10.88 10.90 3.41
C SER A 25 9.65 11.64 2.86
N GLU A 26 9.44 11.62 1.55
CA GLU A 26 8.25 12.21 0.91
C GLU A 26 6.96 11.53 1.39
N PHE A 27 6.98 10.21 1.48
CA PHE A 27 5.82 9.47 1.98
C PHE A 27 5.53 9.77 3.45
N ILE A 28 6.55 9.91 4.30
CA ILE A 28 6.41 10.32 5.69
C ILE A 28 5.78 11.72 5.78
N GLU A 29 6.13 12.66 4.91
CA GLU A 29 5.52 14.00 4.87
C GLU A 29 4.02 13.93 4.57
N ILE A 30 3.61 13.10 3.58
CA ILE A 30 2.19 12.84 3.29
C ILE A 30 1.47 12.31 4.54
N LEU A 31 2.06 11.35 5.24
CA LEU A 31 1.45 10.77 6.43
C LEU A 31 1.37 11.77 7.59
N ASN A 32 2.40 12.58 7.81
CA ASN A 32 2.42 13.61 8.86
C ASN A 32 1.35 14.68 8.61
N LYS A 33 1.22 15.16 7.38
CA LYS A 33 0.18 16.10 6.95
C LYS A 33 -1.22 15.56 7.25
N ASN A 34 -1.42 14.26 7.05
CA ASN A 34 -2.71 13.59 7.21
C ASN A 34 -2.89 12.86 8.56
N ALA A 35 -1.94 12.99 9.50
CA ALA A 35 -1.92 12.19 10.72
C ALA A 35 -3.23 12.28 11.53
N ALA A 36 -3.81 13.47 11.67
CA ALA A 36 -5.06 13.66 12.40
C ALA A 36 -6.26 12.94 11.75
N LEU A 37 -6.33 12.96 10.41
CA LEU A 37 -7.38 12.27 9.65
C LEU A 37 -7.19 10.75 9.70
N ILE A 38 -5.96 10.26 9.63
CA ILE A 38 -5.63 8.83 9.75
C ILE A 38 -6.04 8.31 11.13
N GLN A 39 -5.69 9.03 12.21
CA GLN A 39 -6.01 8.66 13.59
C GLN A 39 -7.50 8.64 13.90
N LYS A 40 -8.27 9.54 13.30
CA LYS A 40 -9.70 9.74 13.55
C LYS A 40 -10.54 9.56 12.29
N SER A 41 -10.10 8.67 11.39
CA SER A 41 -10.75 8.44 10.11
C SER A 41 -12.21 7.97 10.26
N SER A 42 -13.06 8.50 9.40
CA SER A 42 -14.41 8.03 9.17
C SER A 42 -14.61 7.70 7.68
N SER A 43 -15.63 6.93 7.34
CA SER A 43 -15.96 6.66 5.95
C SER A 43 -16.31 7.93 5.14
N LYS A 44 -16.66 9.02 5.80
CA LYS A 44 -16.97 10.29 5.15
C LYS A 44 -15.74 11.15 4.87
N THR A 45 -14.67 11.01 5.66
CA THR A 45 -13.52 11.92 5.65
C THR A 45 -12.22 11.29 5.15
N VAL A 46 -12.19 9.97 4.95
CA VAL A 46 -10.95 9.24 4.61
C VAL A 46 -10.56 9.34 3.14
N ALA A 47 -11.49 9.64 2.22
CA ALA A 47 -11.24 9.58 0.78
C ALA A 47 -10.04 10.44 0.33
N PRO A 48 -9.91 11.74 0.68
CA PRO A 48 -8.78 12.54 0.23
C PRO A 48 -7.43 12.00 0.69
N VAL A 49 -7.37 11.41 1.90
CA VAL A 49 -6.14 10.80 2.42
C VAL A 49 -5.77 9.56 1.62
N LEU A 50 -6.77 8.73 1.28
CA LEU A 50 -6.54 7.52 0.48
C LEU A 50 -6.08 7.85 -0.93
N GLU A 51 -6.65 8.88 -1.55
CA GLU A 51 -6.26 9.37 -2.88
C GLU A 51 -4.80 9.84 -2.88
N GLU A 52 -4.39 10.62 -1.86
CA GLU A 52 -3.02 11.10 -1.73
C GLU A 52 -2.02 9.95 -1.48
N ILE A 53 -2.36 8.97 -0.64
CA ILE A 53 -1.53 7.78 -0.41
C ILE A 53 -1.47 6.89 -1.68
N GLN A 54 -2.61 6.70 -2.34
CA GLN A 54 -2.72 5.89 -3.56
C GLN A 54 -1.91 6.49 -4.72
N SER A 55 -1.95 7.81 -4.89
CA SER A 55 -1.22 8.50 -5.96
C SER A 55 0.31 8.38 -5.81
N TYR A 56 0.80 8.07 -4.62
CA TYR A 56 2.20 7.76 -4.39
C TYR A 56 2.65 6.46 -5.08
N GLY A 57 1.74 5.50 -5.28
CA GLY A 57 1.86 4.37 -6.20
C GLY A 57 2.99 3.38 -5.91
N THR A 58 3.54 3.37 -4.68
CA THR A 58 4.69 2.54 -4.31
C THR A 58 4.32 1.40 -3.36
N ARG A 59 5.22 0.42 -3.23
CA ARG A 59 5.10 -0.63 -2.22
C ARG A 59 4.95 -0.08 -0.80
N LEU A 60 5.59 1.04 -0.47
CA LEU A 60 5.44 1.71 0.83
C LEU A 60 3.99 2.12 1.09
N ALA A 61 3.30 2.65 0.08
CA ALA A 61 1.89 3.01 0.17
C ALA A 61 1.01 1.77 0.40
N ALA A 62 1.28 0.68 -0.32
CA ALA A 62 0.56 -0.58 -0.13
C ALA A 62 0.75 -1.13 1.28
N ASP A 63 1.99 -1.25 1.77
CA ASP A 63 2.32 -1.77 3.10
C ASP A 63 1.68 -0.94 4.22
N PHE A 64 1.66 0.39 4.04
CA PHE A 64 0.99 1.28 4.97
C PHE A 64 -0.53 1.07 4.98
N LEU A 65 -1.17 1.01 3.82
CA LEU A 65 -2.62 0.78 3.71
C LEU A 65 -3.03 -0.60 4.25
N ILE A 66 -2.22 -1.64 4.00
CA ILE A 66 -2.43 -2.98 4.55
C ILE A 66 -2.37 -2.93 6.08
N GLY A 67 -1.31 -2.35 6.64
CA GLY A 67 -1.15 -2.20 8.09
C GLY A 67 -2.29 -1.39 8.72
N TRP A 68 -2.77 -0.35 8.04
CA TRP A 68 -3.91 0.45 8.49
C TRP A 68 -5.21 -0.38 8.48
N LYS A 69 -5.50 -1.06 7.38
CA LYS A 69 -6.65 -1.97 7.23
C LYS A 69 -6.68 -3.04 8.33
N ASN A 70 -5.52 -3.60 8.64
CA ASN A 70 -5.34 -4.70 9.59
C ASN A 70 -5.26 -4.24 11.06
N LYS A 71 -5.28 -2.91 11.32
CA LYS A 71 -5.15 -2.32 12.68
C LYS A 71 -3.77 -2.56 13.32
N GLU A 72 -2.73 -2.64 12.50
CA GLU A 72 -1.34 -2.82 12.93
C GLU A 72 -0.65 -1.49 13.23
N LEU A 73 -1.29 -0.37 12.87
CA LEU A 73 -0.75 0.95 13.08
C LEU A 73 -1.18 1.54 14.42
N PHE A 74 -0.25 2.25 15.01
CA PHE A 74 -0.41 3.01 16.26
C PHE A 74 0.12 4.42 16.06
N PHE A 75 -0.11 5.30 17.02
CA PHE A 75 0.53 6.60 17.05
C PHE A 75 1.02 6.93 18.47
N ILE A 76 2.11 7.70 18.53
CA ILE A 76 2.60 8.29 19.78
C ILE A 76 1.73 9.49 20.11
N LYS A 77 1.10 9.52 21.30
CA LYS A 77 0.13 10.56 21.67
C LYS A 77 0.70 11.96 21.67
N GLU A 78 1.97 12.09 22.05
CA GLU A 78 2.66 13.39 22.17
C GLU A 78 2.99 13.99 20.78
N SER A 79 3.54 13.18 19.88
CA SER A 79 4.06 13.64 18.59
C SER A 79 3.12 13.37 17.39
N SER A 80 2.07 12.58 17.61
CA SER A 80 1.20 12.07 16.53
C SER A 80 1.92 11.20 15.47
N ARG A 81 3.21 10.87 15.66
CA ARG A 81 3.97 10.02 14.74
C ARG A 81 3.33 8.64 14.63
N ILE A 82 3.13 8.16 13.41
CA ILE A 82 2.55 6.85 13.14
C ILE A 82 3.66 5.79 13.22
N ILE A 83 3.39 4.71 13.93
CA ILE A 83 4.34 3.67 14.30
C ILE A 83 3.71 2.28 14.20
N ARG A 84 4.56 1.25 14.23
CA ARG A 84 4.18 -0.14 14.51
C ARG A 84 4.59 -0.52 15.93
N VAL A 85 3.89 -1.47 16.53
CA VAL A 85 4.27 -2.10 17.80
C VAL A 85 4.84 -3.48 17.49
N ASP A 86 6.13 -3.65 17.71
CA ASP A 86 6.84 -4.90 17.41
C ASP A 86 6.65 -5.96 18.50
N SER A 87 6.65 -5.53 19.74
CA SER A 87 6.43 -6.41 20.89
C SER A 87 5.91 -5.66 22.12
N THR A 88 5.34 -6.41 23.03
CA THR A 88 4.81 -5.90 24.32
C THR A 88 5.48 -6.58 25.49
N GLY A 89 5.62 -5.87 26.62
CA GLY A 89 6.26 -6.41 27.82
C GLY A 89 5.94 -5.61 29.07
N LYS A 90 6.72 -5.83 30.12
CA LYS A 90 6.74 -5.03 31.35
C LYS A 90 8.17 -4.62 31.65
N ASN A 91 8.36 -3.43 32.19
CA ASN A 91 9.64 -2.99 32.71
C ASN A 91 9.85 -3.50 34.16
N GLU A 92 10.99 -3.15 34.75
CA GLU A 92 11.36 -3.55 36.12
C GLU A 92 10.32 -3.08 37.18
N ASP A 93 9.68 -1.95 36.96
CA ASP A 93 8.59 -1.44 37.80
C ASP A 93 7.23 -2.12 37.55
N GLY A 94 7.15 -3.14 36.70
CA GLY A 94 5.92 -3.82 36.32
C GLY A 94 4.98 -3.03 35.37
N LYS A 95 5.40 -1.85 34.91
CA LYS A 95 4.61 -1.03 33.96
C LYS A 95 4.65 -1.64 32.58
N LYS A 96 3.49 -1.65 31.88
CA LYS A 96 3.40 -2.15 30.50
C LYS A 96 4.20 -1.26 29.53
N ILE A 97 5.06 -1.87 28.76
CA ILE A 97 5.89 -1.24 27.73
C ILE A 97 5.65 -1.87 26.36
N VAL A 98 6.01 -1.15 25.31
CA VAL A 98 6.01 -1.60 23.92
C VAL A 98 7.33 -1.24 23.26
N ASN A 99 7.86 -2.14 22.43
CA ASN A 99 8.92 -1.81 21.48
C ASN A 99 8.24 -1.30 20.21
N ILE A 100 8.74 -0.19 19.69
CA ILE A 100 8.13 0.46 18.54
C ILE A 100 9.11 0.68 17.42
N SER A 101 8.59 0.64 16.19
CA SER A 101 9.29 1.00 14.96
C SER A 101 8.50 2.04 14.18
N ASP A 102 9.18 2.76 13.30
CA ASP A 102 8.53 3.67 12.35
C ASP A 102 7.64 2.87 11.39
N ALA A 103 6.45 3.40 11.07
CA ALA A 103 5.47 2.67 10.26
C ALA A 103 5.86 2.53 8.77
N VAL A 104 6.85 3.31 8.29
CA VAL A 104 7.28 3.38 6.90
C VAL A 104 8.66 2.78 6.70
N THR A 105 9.62 3.16 7.57
CA THR A 105 11.02 2.79 7.42
C THR A 105 11.41 1.53 8.19
N ASP A 106 10.53 1.04 9.09
CA ASP A 106 10.79 -0.03 10.05
C ASP A 106 11.97 0.25 11.01
N GLU A 107 12.46 1.50 11.04
CA GLU A 107 13.50 1.96 11.96
C GLU A 107 13.06 1.75 13.40
N LYS A 108 13.90 1.13 14.22
CA LYS A 108 13.60 0.89 15.63
C LYS A 108 13.69 2.19 16.42
N LEU A 109 12.57 2.59 17.03
CA LEU A 109 12.43 3.82 17.81
C LEU A 109 12.55 3.59 19.31
N GLY A 110 12.86 2.33 19.72
CA GLY A 110 13.08 1.93 21.09
C GLY A 110 11.80 1.64 21.87
N ILE A 111 11.86 1.82 23.19
CA ILE A 111 10.80 1.42 24.13
C ILE A 111 9.96 2.63 24.53
N ARG A 112 8.65 2.43 24.65
CA ARG A 112 7.69 3.41 25.19
C ARG A 112 6.78 2.75 26.23
N LEU A 113 6.23 3.53 27.15
CA LEU A 113 5.13 3.04 27.97
C LEU A 113 3.90 2.80 27.11
N SER A 114 3.22 1.69 27.31
CA SER A 114 2.02 1.33 26.54
C SER A 114 0.91 2.40 26.60
N LYS A 115 0.84 3.17 27.71
CA LYS A 115 -0.11 4.28 27.87
C LYS A 115 0.15 5.48 26.94
N ASP A 116 1.38 5.63 26.43
CA ASP A 116 1.81 6.78 25.62
C ASP A 116 1.57 6.54 24.12
N VAL A 117 1.19 5.32 23.76
CA VAL A 117 0.81 4.97 22.38
C VAL A 117 -0.68 4.64 22.30
N LYS A 118 -1.26 4.78 21.10
CA LYS A 118 -2.67 4.44 20.85
C LYS A 118 -2.81 3.78 19.49
N GLN A 119 -3.54 2.66 19.47
CA GLN A 119 -3.86 1.94 18.23
C GLN A 119 -4.82 2.74 17.34
N ILE A 120 -4.54 2.77 16.04
CA ILE A 120 -5.44 3.31 15.03
C ILE A 120 -6.45 2.22 14.66
N LYS A 121 -7.73 2.50 14.84
CA LYS A 121 -8.81 1.50 14.66
C LYS A 121 -9.79 1.96 13.58
N PRO A 122 -9.49 1.71 12.29
CA PRO A 122 -10.43 2.01 11.22
C PRO A 122 -11.71 1.18 11.40
N ASN A 123 -12.86 1.83 11.25
CA ASN A 123 -14.16 1.14 11.24
C ASN A 123 -14.34 0.34 9.93
N SER A 124 -15.43 -0.44 9.81
CA SER A 124 -15.69 -1.29 8.64
C SER A 124 -15.75 -0.49 7.33
N GLY A 125 -16.39 0.68 7.35
CA GLY A 125 -16.50 1.54 6.17
C GLY A 125 -15.16 2.14 5.73
N VAL A 126 -14.29 2.51 6.67
CA VAL A 126 -12.92 2.94 6.38
C VAL A 126 -12.11 1.79 5.79
N ARG A 127 -12.20 0.59 6.39
CA ARG A 127 -11.49 -0.60 5.87
C ARG A 127 -11.91 -0.98 4.46
N ALA A 128 -13.20 -0.89 4.13
CA ALA A 128 -13.70 -1.12 2.78
C ALA A 128 -13.12 -0.11 1.78
N LYS A 129 -13.04 1.19 2.15
CA LYS A 129 -12.40 2.21 1.31
C LYS A 129 -10.91 2.01 1.15
N ILE A 130 -10.19 1.60 2.23
CA ILE A 130 -8.76 1.24 2.14
C ILE A 130 -8.58 0.05 1.19
N ALA A 131 -9.42 -0.98 1.28
CA ALA A 131 -9.35 -2.14 0.37
C ALA A 131 -9.52 -1.70 -1.09
N SER A 132 -10.48 -0.83 -1.38
CA SER A 132 -10.67 -0.29 -2.73
C SER A 132 -9.46 0.54 -3.21
N ALA A 133 -8.86 1.35 -2.34
CA ALA A 133 -7.67 2.14 -2.67
C ALA A 133 -6.40 1.29 -2.87
N LEU A 134 -6.34 0.11 -2.29
CA LEU A 134 -5.23 -0.84 -2.48
C LEU A 134 -5.22 -1.47 -3.88
N VAL A 135 -6.38 -1.64 -4.51
CA VAL A 135 -6.50 -2.37 -5.78
C VAL A 135 -5.56 -1.82 -6.86
N PRO A 136 -5.57 -0.52 -7.21
CA PRO A 136 -4.68 -0.01 -8.26
C PRO A 136 -3.20 -0.17 -7.93
N VAL A 137 -2.82 0.00 -6.66
CA VAL A 137 -1.43 -0.11 -6.22
C VAL A 137 -0.95 -1.55 -6.32
N LEU A 138 -1.77 -2.51 -5.90
CA LEU A 138 -1.45 -3.93 -5.98
C LEU A 138 -1.42 -4.43 -7.43
N LEU A 139 -2.38 -4.02 -8.26
CA LEU A 139 -2.43 -4.41 -9.68
C LEU A 139 -1.23 -3.89 -10.48
N ALA A 140 -0.63 -2.77 -10.08
CA ALA A 140 0.56 -2.19 -10.71
C ALA A 140 1.89 -2.71 -10.14
N SER A 141 1.87 -3.62 -9.15
CA SER A 141 3.08 -4.15 -8.51
C SER A 141 3.91 -5.01 -9.46
N GLU A 142 5.24 -4.98 -9.29
CA GLU A 142 6.15 -5.90 -9.97
C GLU A 142 6.01 -7.35 -9.46
N ASP A 143 5.56 -7.52 -8.21
CA ASP A 143 5.33 -8.83 -7.62
C ASP A 143 4.01 -9.43 -8.09
N ILE A 144 4.07 -10.64 -8.64
CA ILE A 144 2.89 -11.36 -9.11
C ILE A 144 1.90 -11.68 -7.98
N GLN A 145 2.38 -11.91 -6.75
CA GLN A 145 1.51 -12.21 -5.61
C GLN A 145 0.69 -10.99 -5.21
N ASP A 146 1.30 -9.80 -5.26
CA ASP A 146 0.58 -8.55 -5.05
C ASP A 146 -0.52 -8.35 -6.10
N ARG A 147 -0.20 -8.60 -7.38
CA ARG A 147 -1.19 -8.46 -8.46
C ARG A 147 -2.34 -9.47 -8.31
N GLN A 148 -2.05 -10.69 -7.87
CA GLN A 148 -3.08 -11.68 -7.53
C GLN A 148 -3.95 -11.20 -6.37
N GLU A 149 -3.36 -10.68 -5.27
CA GLU A 149 -4.11 -10.09 -4.15
C GLU A 149 -4.97 -8.91 -4.60
N GLY A 150 -4.44 -8.07 -5.48
CA GLY A 150 -5.17 -6.94 -6.09
C GLY A 150 -6.42 -7.42 -6.82
N LEU A 151 -6.28 -8.42 -7.70
CA LEU A 151 -7.39 -9.02 -8.43
C LEU A 151 -8.41 -9.71 -7.50
N ASP A 152 -7.96 -10.45 -6.50
CA ASP A 152 -8.83 -11.10 -5.53
C ASP A 152 -9.59 -10.07 -4.66
N THR A 153 -8.96 -8.95 -4.33
CA THR A 153 -9.60 -7.85 -3.60
C THR A 153 -10.66 -7.17 -4.46
N LEU A 154 -10.34 -6.88 -5.72
CA LEU A 154 -11.25 -6.30 -6.70
C LEU A 154 -12.47 -7.20 -6.93
N SER A 155 -12.28 -8.50 -7.07
CA SER A 155 -13.35 -9.48 -7.35
C SER A 155 -14.43 -9.55 -6.25
N ARG A 156 -14.12 -9.09 -5.03
CA ARG A 156 -15.08 -9.04 -3.91
C ARG A 156 -16.00 -7.82 -3.94
N ASP A 157 -15.54 -6.72 -4.51
CA ASP A 157 -16.28 -5.44 -4.54
C ASP A 157 -15.80 -4.62 -5.75
N ILE A 158 -16.24 -5.02 -6.94
CA ILE A 158 -15.94 -4.33 -8.19
C ILE A 158 -16.67 -2.98 -8.22
N LYS A 159 -15.97 -1.94 -8.71
CA LYS A 159 -16.48 -0.57 -8.88
C LYS A 159 -16.05 0.00 -10.22
N SER A 160 -16.76 1.02 -10.72
CA SER A 160 -16.36 1.74 -11.93
C SER A 160 -14.93 2.29 -11.85
N SER A 161 -14.51 2.77 -10.67
CA SER A 161 -13.14 3.29 -10.45
C SER A 161 -12.03 2.24 -10.60
N HIS A 162 -12.36 0.96 -10.69
CA HIS A 162 -11.39 -0.11 -10.89
C HIS A 162 -11.18 -0.48 -12.38
N LEU A 163 -12.06 0.01 -13.29
CA LEU A 163 -11.97 -0.34 -14.73
C LEU A 163 -10.66 0.10 -15.35
N GLU A 164 -10.28 1.37 -15.20
CA GLU A 164 -9.05 1.88 -15.80
C GLU A 164 -7.78 1.26 -15.20
N PRO A 165 -7.62 1.14 -13.85
CA PRO A 165 -6.52 0.38 -13.28
C PRO A 165 -6.41 -1.07 -13.75
N LEU A 166 -7.54 -1.76 -13.90
CA LEU A 166 -7.57 -3.14 -14.36
C LEU A 166 -7.16 -3.26 -15.83
N LYS A 167 -7.65 -2.36 -16.70
CA LYS A 167 -7.25 -2.27 -18.09
C LYS A 167 -5.75 -2.05 -18.26
N ASN A 168 -5.17 -1.14 -17.47
CA ASN A 168 -3.74 -0.89 -17.48
C ASN A 168 -2.94 -2.11 -16.99
N ALA A 169 -3.43 -2.80 -15.95
CA ALA A 169 -2.80 -4.02 -15.46
C ALA A 169 -2.81 -5.15 -16.51
N ILE A 170 -3.93 -5.36 -17.22
CA ILE A 170 -4.04 -6.34 -18.32
C ILE A 170 -3.00 -6.06 -19.41
N ALA A 171 -2.83 -4.79 -19.80
CA ALA A 171 -1.87 -4.41 -20.84
C ALA A 171 -0.41 -4.67 -20.43
N ALA A 172 -0.10 -4.63 -19.13
CA ALA A 172 1.24 -4.82 -18.59
C ALA A 172 1.51 -6.27 -18.11
N GLU A 173 0.46 -7.09 -17.91
CA GLU A 173 0.58 -8.44 -17.35
C GLU A 173 1.28 -9.40 -18.32
N ARG A 174 2.27 -10.13 -17.81
CA ARG A 174 3.08 -11.10 -18.53
C ARG A 174 2.74 -12.55 -18.20
N ASN A 175 2.06 -12.79 -17.10
CA ASN A 175 1.58 -14.12 -16.74
C ASN A 175 0.21 -14.35 -17.40
N GLU A 176 0.14 -15.29 -18.34
CA GLU A 176 -1.05 -15.54 -19.17
C GLU A 176 -2.27 -15.96 -18.34
N ASP A 177 -2.07 -16.76 -17.28
CA ASP A 177 -3.19 -17.21 -16.42
C ASP A 177 -3.77 -16.04 -15.64
N LEU A 178 -2.91 -15.19 -15.07
CA LEU A 178 -3.34 -14.01 -14.33
C LEU A 178 -4.00 -12.99 -15.25
N LYS A 179 -3.44 -12.79 -16.45
CA LYS A 179 -4.00 -11.92 -17.49
C LYS A 179 -5.41 -12.35 -17.88
N THR A 180 -5.60 -13.64 -18.16
CA THR A 180 -6.92 -14.19 -18.48
C THR A 180 -7.94 -13.93 -17.35
N ARG A 181 -7.54 -14.11 -16.10
CA ARG A 181 -8.40 -13.80 -14.93
C ARG A 181 -8.72 -12.31 -14.83
N MET A 182 -7.75 -11.43 -15.11
CA MET A 182 -7.96 -9.98 -15.14
C MET A 182 -8.91 -9.58 -16.26
N GLU A 183 -8.78 -10.17 -17.45
CA GLU A 183 -9.68 -9.93 -18.58
C GLU A 183 -11.12 -10.34 -18.27
N GLN A 184 -11.32 -11.50 -17.65
CA GLN A 184 -12.64 -11.95 -17.19
C GLN A 184 -13.24 -10.96 -16.15
N ALA A 185 -12.42 -10.50 -15.20
CA ALA A 185 -12.87 -9.51 -14.23
C ALA A 185 -13.21 -8.16 -14.88
N TYR A 186 -12.44 -7.74 -15.91
CA TYR A 186 -12.68 -6.52 -16.67
C TYR A 186 -14.01 -6.61 -17.45
N ILE A 187 -14.27 -7.72 -18.13
CA ILE A 187 -15.54 -7.97 -18.85
C ILE A 187 -16.71 -7.86 -17.87
N TYR A 188 -16.63 -8.54 -16.72
CA TYR A 188 -17.68 -8.46 -15.71
C TYR A 188 -17.87 -7.05 -15.16
N ALA A 189 -16.78 -6.33 -14.89
CA ALA A 189 -16.81 -4.96 -14.42
C ALA A 189 -17.43 -4.01 -15.45
N SER A 190 -17.09 -4.18 -16.74
CA SER A 190 -17.63 -3.36 -17.84
C SER A 190 -19.13 -3.56 -18.02
N ILE A 191 -19.62 -4.78 -17.92
CA ILE A 191 -21.05 -5.10 -18.02
C ILE A 191 -21.84 -4.49 -16.85
N THR A 192 -21.26 -4.51 -15.63
CA THR A 192 -21.98 -4.08 -14.41
C THR A 192 -21.83 -2.60 -14.10
N HIS A 193 -20.74 -1.96 -14.53
CA HIS A 193 -20.37 -0.60 -14.14
C HIS A 193 -19.86 0.25 -15.30
N GLY A 194 -19.83 -0.27 -16.53
CA GLY A 194 -19.42 0.49 -17.72
C GLY A 194 -20.37 1.67 -17.96
N GLU A 195 -19.82 2.83 -18.29
CA GLU A 195 -20.58 4.05 -18.61
C GLU A 195 -20.76 4.22 -20.12
N ASN A 196 -19.99 3.47 -20.91
CA ASN A 196 -19.98 3.55 -22.38
C ASN A 196 -20.67 2.31 -22.96
N GLU A 197 -21.74 2.52 -23.75
CA GLU A 197 -22.51 1.45 -24.39
C GLU A 197 -21.62 0.57 -25.30
N ASP A 198 -20.67 1.17 -26.04
CA ASP A 198 -19.74 0.42 -26.90
C ASP A 198 -18.81 -0.50 -26.09
N GLU A 199 -18.35 -0.07 -24.91
CA GLU A 199 -17.53 -0.92 -24.03
C GLU A 199 -18.33 -2.09 -23.47
N ILE A 200 -19.58 -1.84 -23.09
CA ILE A 200 -20.49 -2.88 -22.59
C ILE A 200 -20.79 -3.89 -23.70
N GLU A 201 -21.10 -3.42 -24.92
CA GLU A 201 -21.38 -4.30 -26.06
C GLU A 201 -20.17 -5.14 -26.44
N ASN A 202 -18.97 -4.55 -26.51
CA ASN A 202 -17.71 -5.27 -26.74
C ASN A 202 -17.42 -6.31 -25.65
N ALA A 203 -17.69 -5.98 -24.38
CA ALA A 203 -17.53 -6.91 -23.27
C ALA A 203 -18.50 -8.10 -23.39
N ILE A 204 -19.77 -7.87 -23.73
CA ILE A 204 -20.76 -8.93 -23.98
C ILE A 204 -20.35 -9.82 -25.16
N PHE A 205 -19.82 -9.22 -26.23
CA PHE A 205 -19.34 -9.98 -27.38
C PHE A 205 -18.16 -10.90 -27.04
N SER A 206 -17.30 -10.50 -26.10
CA SER A 206 -16.15 -11.28 -25.65
C SER A 206 -16.52 -12.53 -24.85
N LEU A 207 -17.77 -12.67 -24.43
CA LEU A 207 -18.29 -13.85 -23.72
C LEU A 207 -18.82 -14.95 -24.65
N ARG A 208 -18.82 -14.74 -25.98
CA ARG A 208 -19.31 -15.70 -26.98
C ARG A 208 -18.19 -16.49 -27.59
#